data_aca958b95c1d670cdd7f156958a0d7a3
#
_entry.id   aca958b95c1d670cdd7f156958a0d7a3
#
_cell.length_a   1.000
_cell.length_b   1.000
_cell.length_c   1.000
_cell.angle_alpha   90.00
_cell.angle_beta   90.00
_cell.angle_gamma   90.00
#
_symmetry.space_group_name_H-M   'P 1'
#
loop_
_entity.id
_entity.type
_entity.pdbx_description
1 polymer ?
#
loop_
_entity_poly.entity_id
_entity_poly.type
_entity_poly.pdbx_seq_one_letter_code
_entity_poly.pdbx_strand_id
1 'polypeptide(L)'
;MQKEYKINQVNPSKGALDFSYLLDAPAGKHGFVQAKNGHLYYEDGTRARFLGFNMATRSNAVNHELAEKLAGRFASLGVNVIRLHAADAPIGEQERSWSSCKEAPLRL
;
A
#
# COMPACT_ATOMS: atom_id res chain seq x y z
N MET A 1 18.94 -30.56 -11.12
CA MET A 1 17.54 -30.19 -11.40
C MET A 1 17.32 -28.80 -10.83
N GLN A 2 17.16 -27.77 -11.71
CA GLN A 2 16.85 -26.42 -11.25
C GLN A 2 15.38 -26.41 -10.82
N LYS A 3 15.10 -26.06 -9.56
CA LYS A 3 13.73 -25.79 -9.08
C LYS A 3 13.27 -24.47 -9.68
N GLU A 4 12.16 -24.50 -10.41
CA GLU A 4 11.52 -23.30 -10.91
C GLU A 4 11.10 -22.43 -9.72
N TYR A 5 11.59 -21.19 -9.66
CA TYR A 5 11.19 -20.23 -8.65
C TYR A 5 9.89 -19.53 -9.09
N LYS A 6 8.79 -19.87 -8.44
CA LYS A 6 7.49 -19.22 -8.70
C LYS A 6 7.37 -17.98 -7.84
N ILE A 7 7.39 -16.81 -8.47
CA ILE A 7 7.10 -15.54 -7.79
C ILE A 7 5.59 -15.48 -7.52
N ASN A 8 5.22 -15.49 -6.25
CA ASN A 8 3.84 -15.24 -5.87
C ASN A 8 3.62 -13.73 -5.78
N GLN A 9 2.91 -13.16 -6.75
CA GLN A 9 2.72 -11.73 -6.88
C GLN A 9 1.71 -11.14 -5.89
N VAL A 10 0.81 -11.96 -5.35
CA VAL A 10 -0.33 -11.49 -4.54
C VAL A 10 -0.12 -11.76 -3.05
N ASN A 11 0.46 -12.90 -2.69
CA ASN A 11 0.66 -13.23 -1.29
C ASN A 11 1.91 -12.58 -0.70
N PRO A 12 1.90 -12.27 0.60
CA PRO A 12 3.07 -11.73 1.29
C PRO A 12 4.29 -12.64 1.15
N SER A 13 5.47 -12.05 1.04
CA SER A 13 6.73 -12.78 1.13
C SER A 13 6.94 -13.27 2.56
N LYS A 14 7.71 -14.35 2.72
CA LYS A 14 8.08 -14.92 4.01
C LYS A 14 9.58 -15.19 4.07
N GLY A 15 10.11 -15.28 5.28
CA GLY A 15 11.53 -15.55 5.50
C GLY A 15 12.44 -14.39 5.11
N ALA A 16 13.54 -14.66 4.45
CA ALA A 16 14.56 -13.67 4.10
C ALA A 16 14.09 -12.56 3.14
N LEU A 17 12.95 -12.73 2.48
CA LEU A 17 12.34 -11.75 1.58
C LEU A 17 11.19 -10.97 2.22
N ASP A 18 10.99 -11.10 3.51
CA ASP A 18 9.99 -10.35 4.27
C ASP A 18 10.65 -9.15 4.94
N PHE A 19 10.33 -7.95 4.44
CA PHE A 19 10.81 -6.67 4.97
C PHE A 19 9.77 -5.94 5.81
N SER A 20 8.68 -6.60 6.19
CA SER A 20 7.61 -5.99 6.98
C SER A 20 8.09 -5.47 8.35
N TYR A 21 9.19 -6.02 8.88
CA TYR A 21 9.82 -5.55 10.12
C TYR A 21 10.39 -4.12 10.02
N LEU A 22 10.53 -3.57 8.81
CA LEU A 22 10.96 -2.17 8.60
C LEU A 22 9.81 -1.17 8.77
N LEU A 23 8.58 -1.66 8.84
CA LEU A 23 7.39 -0.83 8.93
C LEU A 23 7.04 -0.55 10.39
N ASP A 24 6.65 0.68 10.65
CA ASP A 24 6.19 1.12 11.97
C ASP A 24 4.67 1.32 11.94
N ALA A 25 3.96 0.23 12.09
CA ALA A 25 2.50 0.21 12.11
C ALA A 25 1.93 0.68 13.48
N PRO A 26 0.71 1.21 13.51
CA PRO A 26 -0.17 1.53 12.39
C PRO A 26 0.17 2.86 11.71
N ALA A 27 -0.37 3.09 10.50
CA ALA A 27 -0.29 4.39 9.86
C ALA A 27 -0.91 5.47 10.76
N GLY A 28 -0.28 6.67 10.78
CA GLY A 28 -0.71 7.77 11.66
C GLY A 28 -0.20 7.72 13.09
N LYS A 29 0.50 6.68 13.50
CA LYS A 29 1.08 6.52 14.86
C LYS A 29 1.90 7.72 15.32
N HIS A 30 2.62 8.36 14.41
CA HIS A 30 3.52 9.47 14.67
C HIS A 30 2.92 10.84 14.31
N GLY A 31 1.62 10.91 14.03
CA GLY A 31 0.94 12.14 13.62
C GLY A 31 1.15 12.51 12.15
N PHE A 32 0.87 13.76 11.82
CA PHE A 32 0.96 14.26 10.45
C PHE A 32 2.40 14.46 9.98
N VAL A 33 2.61 14.34 8.66
CA VAL A 33 3.90 14.62 8.03
C VAL A 33 4.06 16.12 7.80
N GLN A 34 5.22 16.64 8.15
CA GLN A 34 5.60 18.04 8.00
C GLN A 34 6.90 18.15 7.21
N ALA A 35 7.02 19.21 6.39
CA ALA A 35 8.27 19.53 5.73
C ALA A 35 9.08 20.53 6.58
N LYS A 36 10.33 20.18 6.91
CA LYS A 36 11.24 21.02 7.69
C LYS A 36 12.68 20.83 7.22
N ASN A 37 13.38 21.91 7.00
CA ASN A 37 14.81 21.89 6.61
C ASN A 37 15.14 20.95 5.44
N GLY A 38 14.27 20.94 4.40
CA GLY A 38 14.46 20.10 3.22
C GLY A 38 14.17 18.61 3.41
N HIS A 39 13.60 18.22 4.54
CA HIS A 39 13.25 16.84 4.88
C HIS A 39 11.81 16.72 5.37
N LEU A 40 11.30 15.49 5.40
CA LEU A 40 10.00 15.17 5.95
C LEU A 40 10.15 14.61 7.38
N TYR A 41 9.31 15.08 8.28
CA TYR A 41 9.23 14.66 9.67
C TYR A 41 7.80 14.42 10.07
N TYR A 42 7.58 13.54 11.02
CA TYR A 42 6.30 13.42 11.71
C TYR A 42 6.18 14.49 12.82
N GLU A 43 4.97 14.68 13.34
CA GLU A 43 4.70 15.63 14.44
C GLU A 43 5.56 15.36 15.68
N ASP A 44 5.85 14.10 15.97
CA ASP A 44 6.69 13.71 17.10
C ASP A 44 8.19 13.99 16.91
N GLY A 45 8.57 14.54 15.74
CA GLY A 45 9.95 14.84 15.39
C GLY A 45 10.72 13.68 14.77
N THR A 46 10.13 12.51 14.64
CA THR A 46 10.73 11.37 13.94
C THR A 46 10.85 11.67 12.46
N ARG A 47 11.98 11.33 11.84
CA ARG A 47 12.18 11.54 10.41
C ARG A 47 11.31 10.59 9.59
N ALA A 48 10.44 11.14 8.75
CA ALA A 48 9.61 10.39 7.85
C ALA A 48 10.40 9.98 6.60
N ARG A 49 10.39 8.68 6.28
CA ARG A 49 10.98 8.11 5.07
C ARG A 49 9.97 7.20 4.40
N PHE A 50 9.79 7.37 3.10
CA PHE A 50 8.78 6.65 2.35
C PHE A 50 9.40 5.82 1.24
N LEU A 51 8.97 4.57 1.17
CA LEU A 51 9.18 3.68 0.04
C LEU A 51 7.81 3.30 -0.50
N GLY A 52 7.55 3.62 -1.76
CA GLY A 52 6.24 3.34 -2.33
C GLY A 52 6.21 3.34 -3.84
N PHE A 53 5.03 3.12 -4.38
CA PHE A 53 4.79 3.14 -5.81
C PHE A 53 3.35 3.57 -6.14
N ASN A 54 3.08 3.73 -7.42
CA ASN A 54 1.76 4.07 -7.91
C ASN A 54 0.91 2.81 -8.11
N MET A 55 -0.32 2.86 -7.64
CA MET A 55 -1.41 2.08 -8.20
C MET A 55 -2.17 2.97 -9.18
N ALA A 56 -2.53 2.45 -10.35
CA ALA A 56 -3.15 3.26 -11.40
C ALA A 56 -4.39 2.57 -11.97
N THR A 57 -5.37 3.39 -12.34
CA THR A 57 -6.59 2.96 -13.03
C THR A 57 -7.29 1.77 -12.36
N ARG A 58 -7.38 0.63 -13.02
CA ARG A 58 -8.06 -0.59 -12.52
C ARG A 58 -7.51 -1.11 -11.20
N SER A 59 -6.21 -0.96 -10.95
CA SER A 59 -5.60 -1.40 -9.70
C SER A 59 -6.04 -0.58 -8.48
N ASN A 60 -6.68 0.57 -8.69
CA ASN A 60 -7.25 1.38 -7.61
C ASN A 60 -8.60 0.85 -7.11
N ALA A 61 -9.28 0.03 -7.92
CA ALA A 61 -10.64 -0.47 -7.66
C ALA A 61 -10.63 -2.00 -7.41
N VAL A 62 -9.88 -2.43 -6.42
CA VAL A 62 -9.85 -3.83 -5.99
C VAL A 62 -10.91 -4.09 -4.92
N ASN A 63 -11.43 -5.34 -4.88
CA ASN A 63 -12.32 -5.72 -3.80
C ASN A 63 -11.57 -5.84 -2.46
N HIS A 64 -12.31 -5.89 -1.36
CA HIS A 64 -11.75 -5.90 -0.01
C HIS A 64 -10.75 -7.06 0.22
N GLU A 65 -11.10 -8.27 -0.21
CA GLU A 65 -10.23 -9.45 -0.04
C GLU A 65 -8.88 -9.28 -0.75
N LEU A 66 -8.91 -8.77 -1.98
CA LEU A 66 -7.69 -8.51 -2.74
C LEU A 66 -6.90 -7.34 -2.14
N ALA A 67 -7.60 -6.31 -1.64
CA ALA A 67 -6.94 -5.17 -0.98
C ALA A 67 -6.13 -5.61 0.24
N GLU A 68 -6.68 -6.48 1.09
CA GLU A 68 -5.97 -7.03 2.24
C GLU A 68 -4.74 -7.86 1.83
N LYS A 69 -4.88 -8.71 0.82
CA LYS A 69 -3.75 -9.49 0.29
C LYS A 69 -2.66 -8.59 -0.26
N LEU A 70 -3.03 -7.56 -1.01
CA LEU A 70 -2.09 -6.58 -1.57
C LEU A 70 -1.40 -5.77 -0.47
N ALA A 71 -2.13 -5.32 0.55
CA ALA A 71 -1.55 -4.62 1.68
C ALA A 71 -0.49 -5.47 2.40
N GLY A 72 -0.80 -6.74 2.68
CA GLY A 72 0.16 -7.68 3.23
C GLY A 72 1.37 -7.91 2.31
N ARG A 73 1.15 -7.98 0.99
CA ARG A 73 2.24 -8.11 0.01
C ARG A 73 3.14 -6.87 0.00
N PHE A 74 2.55 -5.68 0.00
CA PHE A 74 3.30 -4.43 0.02
C PHE A 74 4.08 -4.27 1.33
N ALA A 75 3.47 -4.61 2.46
CA ALA A 75 4.16 -4.63 3.75
C ALA A 75 5.38 -5.55 3.71
N SER A 76 5.24 -6.75 3.16
CA SER A 76 6.37 -7.69 3.04
C SER A 76 7.50 -7.19 2.12
N LEU A 77 7.24 -6.21 1.26
CA LEU A 77 8.24 -5.53 0.43
C LEU A 77 8.81 -4.27 1.12
N GLY A 78 8.39 -3.94 2.32
CA GLY A 78 8.80 -2.74 3.05
C GLY A 78 8.14 -1.46 2.53
N VAL A 79 7.07 -1.58 1.75
CA VAL A 79 6.33 -0.43 1.20
C VAL A 79 5.45 0.18 2.28
N ASN A 80 5.58 1.48 2.51
CA ASN A 80 4.84 2.23 3.53
C ASN A 80 4.03 3.41 2.98
N VAL A 81 4.01 3.59 1.67
CA VAL A 81 3.16 4.60 1.01
C VAL A 81 2.69 4.10 -0.35
N ILE A 82 1.43 4.33 -0.67
CA ILE A 82 0.84 4.07 -1.98
C ILE A 82 0.23 5.35 -2.52
N ARG A 83 0.53 5.68 -3.77
CA ARG A 83 -0.12 6.75 -4.49
C ARG A 83 -1.17 6.17 -5.43
N LEU A 84 -2.41 6.58 -5.27
CA LEU A 84 -3.50 6.25 -6.19
C LEU A 84 -3.44 7.23 -7.38
N HIS A 85 -2.96 6.76 -8.52
CA HIS A 85 -2.84 7.56 -9.73
C HIS A 85 -4.05 7.37 -10.64
N ALA A 86 -4.55 8.48 -11.21
CA ALA A 86 -5.74 8.47 -12.06
C ALA A 86 -6.97 7.80 -11.39
N ALA A 87 -7.17 8.07 -10.11
CA ALA A 87 -8.31 7.55 -9.35
C ALA A 87 -9.64 8.16 -9.81
N ASP A 88 -9.60 9.29 -10.50
CA ASP A 88 -10.70 10.02 -11.12
C ASP A 88 -10.96 9.61 -12.58
N ALA A 89 -10.10 8.78 -13.17
CA ALA A 89 -10.29 8.31 -14.54
C ALA A 89 -11.57 7.47 -14.65
N PRO A 90 -12.34 7.61 -15.74
CA PRO A 90 -13.52 6.78 -15.94
C PRO A 90 -13.11 5.32 -16.08
N ILE A 91 -13.53 4.52 -15.12
CA ILE A 91 -13.45 3.07 -15.18
C ILE A 91 -14.59 2.65 -16.13
N GLY A 92 -14.28 1.88 -17.17
CA GLY A 92 -15.24 1.51 -18.21
C GLY A 92 -16.57 0.96 -17.65
N GLU A 93 -17.63 0.97 -18.43
CA GLU A 93 -19.01 0.69 -17.98
C GLU A 93 -19.19 -0.61 -17.19
N GLN A 94 -18.30 -1.57 -17.35
CA GLN A 94 -18.30 -2.86 -16.66
C GLN A 94 -17.72 -2.81 -15.24
N GLU A 95 -17.19 -1.66 -14.81
CA GLU A 95 -16.43 -1.51 -13.56
C GLU A 95 -17.01 -0.43 -12.64
N ARG A 96 -18.31 -0.18 -12.67
CA ARG A 96 -18.99 0.76 -11.74
C ARG A 96 -19.05 0.24 -10.29
N SER A 97 -17.96 -0.35 -9.82
CA SER A 97 -17.87 -0.91 -8.47
C SER A 97 -17.46 0.10 -7.39
N TRP A 98 -17.31 1.39 -7.72
CA TRP A 98 -17.08 2.43 -6.70
C TRP A 98 -18.23 2.56 -5.71
N SER A 99 -19.45 2.18 -6.10
CA SER A 99 -20.61 2.18 -5.18
C SER A 99 -20.47 1.11 -4.09
N SER A 100 -19.82 0.00 -4.37
CA SER A 100 -19.58 -1.06 -3.36
C SER A 100 -18.39 -0.77 -2.44
N CYS A 101 -17.47 0.12 -2.84
CA CYS A 101 -16.38 0.56 -1.96
C CYS A 101 -16.82 1.60 -0.90
N LYS A 102 -17.99 2.24 -1.09
CA LYS A 102 -18.51 3.24 -0.13
C LYS A 102 -19.00 2.64 1.19
N GLU A 103 -19.18 1.34 1.26
CA GLU A 103 -19.76 0.68 2.44
C GLU A 103 -18.72 -0.03 3.34
N ALA A 104 -17.45 -0.07 2.93
CA ALA A 104 -16.40 -0.63 3.77
C ALA A 104 -15.71 0.50 4.56
N PRO A 105 -15.87 0.57 5.89
CA PRO A 105 -15.05 1.48 6.68
C PRO A 105 -13.59 1.02 6.56
N LEU A 106 -12.74 1.89 6.04
CA LEU A 106 -11.29 1.73 6.11
C LEU A 106 -10.90 1.65 7.59
N ARG A 107 -10.77 0.45 8.10
CA ARG A 107 -10.05 0.22 9.36
C ARG A 107 -8.58 0.13 9.02
N LEU A 108 -7.91 1.25 9.16
CA LEU A 108 -6.46 1.32 9.20
C LEU A 108 -5.94 0.81 10.54
#